data_a8aabc32622b571e860398e58a6be387
#
_entry.id   a8aabc32622b571e860398e58a6be387
#
_cell.length_a   1.000
_cell.length_b   1.000
_cell.length_c   1.000
_cell.angle_alpha   90.00
_cell.angle_beta   90.00
_cell.angle_gamma   90.00
#
_symmetry.space_group_name_H-M   'P 1'
#
loop_
_entity.id
_entity.type
_entity.pdbx_description
1 polymer ?
#
loop_
_entity_poly.entity_id
_entity_poly.type
_entity_poly.pdbx_seq_one_letter_code
_entity_poly.pdbx_strand_id
1 'polypeptide(L)'
;NAAHLGIVTGLCLSEAASRYINRVLKNVILATAVAAAIATAMAEILGGAIALQMLFHIPIKVGSMLILVVVLFCEFTNAYKRIEKLIMLFVSLIGFCFLIEICMVKIDWGAAATGWVKPVFPLHAMPVIMSVLGAVVMPHNLFLHSEIIQSRKWNLKEEAVIQRQLKFEFKDTLFSMIIGWAINSAMILMAAGTFYQR
;
A
#
# COMPACT_ATOMS: atom_id res chain seq x y z
N ASN A 1 -14.83 -2.47 -3.42
CA ASN A 1 -15.98 -1.57 -3.18
C ASN A 1 -15.74 -0.17 -3.77
N ALA A 2 -14.54 0.47 -3.59
CA ALA A 2 -14.26 1.79 -4.14
C ALA A 2 -14.30 1.80 -5.68
N ALA A 3 -13.74 0.79 -6.33
CA ALA A 3 -13.83 0.61 -7.78
C ALA A 3 -15.25 0.35 -8.27
N HIS A 4 -16.03 -0.46 -7.54
CA HIS A 4 -17.46 -0.69 -7.87
C HIS A 4 -18.24 0.60 -7.84
N LEU A 5 -17.99 1.48 -6.86
CA LEU A 5 -18.62 2.79 -6.81
C LEU A 5 -18.35 3.58 -8.10
N GLY A 6 -17.09 3.66 -8.53
CA GLY A 6 -16.69 4.36 -9.75
C GLY A 6 -17.30 3.76 -11.03
N ILE A 7 -17.36 2.43 -11.12
CA ILE A 7 -17.93 1.75 -12.30
C ILE A 7 -19.46 1.92 -12.39
N VAL A 8 -20.16 1.93 -11.24
CA VAL A 8 -21.63 2.01 -11.22
C VAL A 8 -22.13 3.45 -11.27
N THR A 9 -21.48 4.36 -10.55
CA THR A 9 -21.96 5.74 -10.39
C THR A 9 -21.21 6.76 -11.25
N GLY A 10 -20.04 6.41 -11.76
CA GLY A 10 -19.13 7.35 -12.43
C GLY A 10 -18.47 8.36 -11.49
N LEU A 11 -18.69 8.26 -10.19
CA LEU A 11 -18.13 9.15 -9.18
C LEU A 11 -16.93 8.53 -8.48
N CYS A 12 -15.92 9.34 -8.20
CA CYS A 12 -14.84 8.90 -7.29
C CYS A 12 -15.31 8.96 -5.83
N LEU A 13 -14.55 8.35 -4.94
CA LEU A 13 -14.91 8.25 -3.52
C LEU A 13 -15.04 9.63 -2.85
N SER A 14 -14.18 10.59 -3.21
CA SER A 14 -14.22 11.97 -2.69
C SER A 14 -15.46 12.75 -3.18
N GLU A 15 -15.85 12.57 -4.45
CA GLU A 15 -17.07 13.16 -5.02
C GLU A 15 -18.31 12.55 -4.38
N ALA A 16 -18.36 11.22 -4.25
CA ALA A 16 -19.47 10.53 -3.60
C ALA A 16 -19.61 10.97 -2.14
N ALA A 17 -18.50 11.07 -1.40
CA ALA A 17 -18.49 11.60 -0.03
C ALA A 17 -19.00 13.05 0.00
N SER A 18 -18.62 13.87 -0.97
CA SER A 18 -19.04 15.26 -1.05
C SER A 18 -20.52 15.43 -1.36
N ARG A 19 -21.13 14.47 -2.08
CA ARG A 19 -22.52 14.53 -2.52
C ARG A 19 -23.50 13.90 -1.54
N TYR A 20 -23.10 12.81 -0.87
CA TYR A 20 -24.02 11.98 -0.07
C TYR A 20 -23.78 12.08 1.44
N ILE A 21 -22.64 12.62 1.89
CA ILE A 21 -22.31 12.71 3.31
C ILE A 21 -22.48 14.12 3.84
N ASN A 22 -22.89 14.22 5.10
CA ASN A 22 -23.01 15.51 5.79
C ASN A 22 -21.65 16.26 5.78
N ARG A 23 -21.71 17.58 5.63
CA ARG A 23 -20.55 18.48 5.48
C ARG A 23 -19.48 18.28 6.56
N VAL A 24 -19.88 18.10 7.81
CA VAL A 24 -18.94 17.90 8.92
C VAL A 24 -18.20 16.58 8.79
N LEU A 25 -18.95 15.47 8.60
CA LEU A 25 -18.39 14.15 8.49
C LEU A 25 -17.51 14.01 7.24
N LYS A 26 -17.91 14.59 6.10
CA LYS A 26 -17.10 14.67 4.89
C LYS A 26 -15.76 15.34 5.17
N ASN A 27 -15.76 16.51 5.80
CA ASN A 27 -14.53 17.25 6.08
C ASN A 27 -13.60 16.45 7.01
N VAL A 28 -14.14 15.75 8.00
CA VAL A 28 -13.36 14.89 8.89
C VAL A 28 -12.73 13.74 8.11
N ILE A 29 -13.50 13.02 7.28
CA ILE A 29 -12.99 11.90 6.47
C ILE A 29 -11.89 12.37 5.51
N LEU A 30 -12.10 13.46 4.80
CA LEU A 30 -11.11 13.99 3.87
C LEU A 30 -9.86 14.50 4.59
N ALA A 31 -10.02 15.18 5.72
CA ALA A 31 -8.89 15.65 6.53
C ALA A 31 -8.06 14.47 7.08
N THR A 32 -8.70 13.39 7.56
CA THR A 32 -7.99 12.19 8.01
C THR A 32 -7.28 11.47 6.87
N ALA A 33 -7.86 11.43 5.67
CA ALA A 33 -7.20 10.86 4.50
C ALA A 33 -5.95 11.67 4.10
N VAL A 34 -6.02 13.00 4.11
CA VAL A 34 -4.87 13.87 3.86
C VAL A 34 -3.79 13.71 4.93
N ALA A 35 -4.18 13.69 6.21
CA ALA A 35 -3.24 13.46 7.30
C ALA A 35 -2.54 12.09 7.19
N ALA A 36 -3.27 11.05 6.81
CA ALA A 36 -2.70 9.73 6.56
C ALA A 36 -1.71 9.74 5.38
N ALA A 37 -2.02 10.45 4.29
CA ALA A 37 -1.12 10.60 3.15
C ALA A 37 0.19 11.31 3.54
N ILE A 38 0.11 12.39 4.32
CA ILE A 38 1.29 13.11 4.83
C ILE A 38 2.12 12.19 5.73
N ALA A 39 1.49 11.48 6.66
CA ALA A 39 2.20 10.56 7.55
C ALA A 39 2.90 9.43 6.79
N THR A 40 2.26 8.88 5.74
CA THR A 40 2.86 7.85 4.87
C THR A 40 4.06 8.43 4.10
N ALA A 41 3.93 9.61 3.50
CA ALA A 41 5.04 10.25 2.79
C ALA A 41 6.25 10.50 3.71
N MET A 42 6.01 10.93 4.95
CA MET A 42 7.07 11.08 5.94
C MET A 42 7.73 9.75 6.30
N ALA A 43 6.96 8.68 6.45
CA ALA A 43 7.47 7.34 6.72
C ALA A 43 8.32 6.79 5.57
N GLU A 44 7.92 7.02 4.32
CA GLU A 44 8.66 6.61 3.13
C GLU A 44 9.99 7.34 3.01
N ILE A 45 10.01 8.66 3.23
CA ILE A 45 11.25 9.46 3.25
C ILE A 45 12.19 8.95 4.36
N LEU A 46 11.66 8.66 5.54
CA LEU A 46 12.43 8.13 6.66
C LEU A 46 12.98 6.74 6.34
N GLY A 47 12.18 5.86 5.75
CA GLY A 47 12.61 4.52 5.35
C GLY A 47 13.77 4.56 4.37
N GLY A 48 13.69 5.42 3.35
CA GLY A 48 14.78 5.64 2.42
C GLY A 48 16.03 6.24 3.07
N ALA A 49 15.87 7.17 4.03
CA ALA A 49 16.99 7.74 4.77
C ALA A 49 17.71 6.71 5.64
N ILE A 50 16.95 5.78 6.27
CA ILE A 50 17.51 4.65 7.02
C ILE A 50 18.30 3.72 6.09
N ALA A 51 17.78 3.42 4.90
CA ALA A 51 18.49 2.63 3.90
C ALA A 51 19.82 3.28 3.48
N LEU A 52 19.84 4.60 3.24
CA LEU A 52 21.06 5.35 2.96
C LEU A 52 22.05 5.32 4.14
N GLN A 53 21.56 5.37 5.36
CA GLN A 53 22.41 5.26 6.54
C GLN A 53 23.04 3.87 6.63
N MET A 54 22.28 2.81 6.39
CA MET A 54 22.77 1.44 6.46
C MET A 54 23.79 1.12 5.35
N LEU A 55 23.56 1.61 4.14
CA LEU A 55 24.41 1.31 2.98
C LEU A 55 25.63 2.23 2.89
N PHE A 56 25.47 3.53 3.15
CA PHE A 56 26.48 4.56 2.90
C PHE A 56 26.93 5.30 4.15
N HIS A 57 26.41 4.94 5.35
CA HIS A 57 26.67 5.60 6.63
C HIS A 57 26.31 7.11 6.62
N ILE A 58 25.37 7.52 5.78
CA ILE A 58 24.89 8.90 5.70
C ILE A 58 23.96 9.18 6.88
N PRO A 59 24.16 10.26 7.66
CA PRO A 59 23.25 10.60 8.75
C PRO A 59 21.80 10.74 8.27
N ILE A 60 20.83 10.24 9.04
CA ILE A 60 19.39 10.24 8.67
C ILE A 60 18.90 11.63 8.24
N LYS A 61 19.33 12.69 8.93
CA LYS A 61 18.95 14.08 8.60
C LYS A 61 19.39 14.49 7.18
N VAL A 62 20.58 14.10 6.78
CA VAL A 62 21.11 14.40 5.44
C VAL A 62 20.44 13.49 4.42
N GLY A 63 20.29 12.20 4.74
CA GLY A 63 19.62 11.22 3.88
C GLY A 63 18.17 11.60 3.57
N SER A 64 17.41 12.03 4.56
CA SER A 64 16.01 12.45 4.35
C SER A 64 15.91 13.71 3.48
N MET A 65 16.83 14.66 3.65
CA MET A 65 16.88 15.86 2.81
C MET A 65 17.20 15.50 1.35
N LEU A 66 18.17 14.61 1.14
CA LEU A 66 18.55 14.14 -0.19
C LEU A 66 17.40 13.44 -0.90
N ILE A 67 16.71 12.54 -0.20
CA ILE A 67 15.53 11.83 -0.76
C ILE A 67 14.42 12.83 -1.09
N LEU A 68 14.14 13.77 -0.21
CA LEU A 68 13.12 14.80 -0.46
C LEU A 68 13.43 15.58 -1.74
N VAL A 69 14.68 16.00 -1.93
CA VAL A 69 15.12 16.73 -3.15
C VAL A 69 14.95 15.85 -4.39
N VAL A 70 15.32 14.58 -4.33
CA VAL A 70 15.17 13.65 -5.46
C VAL A 70 13.70 13.45 -5.80
N VAL A 71 12.82 13.25 -4.80
CA VAL A 71 11.37 13.07 -5.01
C VAL A 71 10.78 14.33 -5.65
N LEU A 72 11.09 15.52 -5.12
CA LEU A 72 10.61 16.78 -5.70
C LEU A 72 11.11 16.96 -7.15
N PHE A 73 12.36 16.66 -7.41
CA PHE A 73 12.91 16.74 -8.77
C PHE A 73 12.17 15.77 -9.73
N CYS A 74 11.88 14.56 -9.30
CA CYS A 74 11.11 13.59 -10.08
C CYS A 74 9.69 14.08 -10.37
N GLU A 75 9.01 14.66 -9.37
CA GLU A 75 7.69 15.25 -9.53
C GLU A 75 7.67 16.38 -10.55
N PHE A 76 8.62 17.32 -10.46
CA PHE A 76 8.72 18.46 -11.40
C PHE A 76 9.09 18.07 -12.83
N THR A 77 9.76 16.94 -13.02
CA THR A 77 10.24 16.50 -14.35
C THR A 77 9.15 15.89 -15.21
N ASN A 78 7.94 15.70 -14.69
CA ASN A 78 6.76 15.16 -15.41
C ASN A 78 7.03 13.82 -16.14
N ALA A 79 8.01 13.06 -15.66
CA ALA A 79 8.46 11.81 -16.28
C ALA A 79 7.64 10.59 -15.78
N TYR A 80 6.34 10.78 -15.48
CA TYR A 80 5.47 9.78 -14.87
C TYR A 80 5.62 8.37 -15.46
N LYS A 81 5.59 8.23 -16.79
CA LYS A 81 5.72 6.93 -17.45
C LYS A 81 7.09 6.25 -17.26
N ARG A 82 8.15 7.01 -17.09
CA ARG A 82 9.49 6.46 -16.82
C ARG A 82 9.63 6.04 -15.37
N ILE A 83 9.10 6.87 -14.47
CA ILE A 83 9.08 6.61 -13.03
C ILE A 83 8.24 5.36 -12.75
N GLU A 84 7.05 5.24 -13.36
CA GLU A 84 6.18 4.06 -13.24
C GLU A 84 6.91 2.76 -13.63
N LYS A 85 7.61 2.75 -14.77
CA LYS A 85 8.40 1.57 -15.18
C LYS A 85 9.54 1.26 -14.21
N LEU A 86 10.21 2.28 -13.70
CA LEU A 86 11.27 2.13 -12.72
C LEU A 86 10.73 1.55 -11.40
N ILE A 87 9.60 2.05 -10.92
CA ILE A 87 8.93 1.54 -9.72
C ILE A 87 8.54 0.07 -9.93
N MET A 88 7.93 -0.28 -11.05
CA MET A 88 7.58 -1.68 -11.35
C MET A 88 8.81 -2.59 -11.34
N LEU A 89 9.94 -2.15 -11.88
CA LEU A 89 11.20 -2.88 -11.86
C LEU A 89 11.68 -3.11 -10.43
N PHE A 90 11.71 -2.05 -9.59
CA PHE A 90 12.16 -2.16 -8.20
C PHE A 90 11.23 -3.03 -7.35
N VAL A 91 9.92 -2.89 -7.51
CA VAL A 91 8.95 -3.74 -6.80
C VAL A 91 9.11 -5.22 -7.18
N SER A 92 9.33 -5.50 -8.47
CA SER A 92 9.59 -6.87 -8.92
C SER A 92 10.91 -7.42 -8.36
N LEU A 93 11.95 -6.59 -8.32
CA LEU A 93 13.25 -6.95 -7.75
C LEU A 93 13.14 -7.25 -6.25
N ILE A 94 12.44 -6.40 -5.50
CA ILE A 94 12.18 -6.60 -4.07
C ILE A 94 11.41 -7.90 -3.84
N GLY A 95 10.35 -8.15 -4.62
CA GLY A 95 9.60 -9.40 -4.54
C GLY A 95 10.47 -10.63 -4.79
N PHE A 96 11.37 -10.56 -5.76
CA PHE A 96 12.33 -11.62 -6.04
C PHE A 96 13.34 -11.83 -4.90
N CYS A 97 13.86 -10.74 -4.31
CA CYS A 97 14.73 -10.81 -3.14
C CYS A 97 14.04 -11.53 -1.96
N PHE A 98 12.77 -11.20 -1.68
CA PHE A 98 12.02 -11.87 -0.62
C PHE A 98 11.82 -13.37 -0.88
N LEU A 99 11.64 -13.78 -2.13
CA LEU A 99 11.56 -15.21 -2.47
C LEU A 99 12.86 -15.94 -2.18
N ILE A 100 14.02 -15.30 -2.44
CA ILE A 100 15.33 -15.86 -2.10
C ILE A 100 15.51 -15.93 -0.58
N GLU A 101 15.20 -14.87 0.12
CA GLU A 101 15.33 -14.78 1.57
C GLU A 101 14.52 -15.83 2.31
N ILE A 102 13.26 -16.08 1.87
CA ILE A 102 12.43 -17.16 2.43
C ILE A 102 13.09 -18.53 2.28
N CYS A 103 13.79 -18.77 1.17
CA CYS A 103 14.50 -20.03 0.96
C CYS A 103 15.74 -20.16 1.86
N MET A 104 16.32 -19.04 2.31
CA MET A 104 17.52 -19.03 3.15
C MET A 104 17.22 -19.09 4.65
N VAL A 105 16.06 -18.59 5.08
CA VAL A 105 15.65 -18.53 6.49
C VAL A 105 14.99 -19.85 6.92
N LYS A 106 15.40 -20.41 8.05
CA LYS A 106 14.72 -21.57 8.62
C LYS A 106 13.43 -21.13 9.29
N ILE A 107 12.32 -21.31 8.58
CA ILE A 107 10.98 -20.98 9.05
C ILE A 107 10.36 -22.22 9.70
N ASP A 108 9.87 -22.07 10.92
CA ASP A 108 9.01 -23.08 11.54
C ASP A 108 7.58 -22.94 10.99
N TRP A 109 7.31 -23.72 9.94
CA TRP A 109 6.00 -23.72 9.26
C TRP A 109 4.86 -24.19 10.17
N GLY A 110 5.17 -25.03 11.19
CA GLY A 110 4.18 -25.48 12.16
C GLY A 110 3.72 -24.32 13.08
N ALA A 111 4.67 -23.57 13.60
CA ALA A 111 4.40 -22.37 14.41
C ALA A 111 3.70 -21.29 13.57
N ALA A 112 4.11 -21.09 12.32
CA ALA A 112 3.49 -20.14 11.40
C ALA A 112 2.01 -20.50 11.13
N ALA A 113 1.71 -21.75 10.83
CA ALA A 113 0.34 -22.22 10.61
C ALA A 113 -0.54 -22.10 11.86
N THR A 114 0.00 -22.41 13.03
CA THR A 114 -0.72 -22.25 14.29
C THR A 114 -1.00 -20.79 14.62
N GLY A 115 -0.07 -19.87 14.34
CA GLY A 115 -0.24 -18.42 14.50
C GLY A 115 -1.32 -17.84 13.58
N TRP A 116 -1.51 -18.39 12.41
CA TRP A 116 -2.59 -17.98 11.50
C TRP A 116 -3.98 -18.42 11.98
N VAL A 117 -4.08 -19.62 12.58
CA VAL A 117 -5.38 -20.17 13.04
C VAL A 117 -5.74 -19.67 14.44
N LYS A 118 -4.75 -19.46 15.29
CA LYS A 118 -4.94 -19.00 16.67
C LYS A 118 -4.20 -17.69 16.89
N PRO A 119 -4.81 -16.53 16.57
CA PRO A 119 -4.18 -15.24 16.82
C PRO A 119 -3.99 -15.04 18.33
N VAL A 120 -2.76 -14.81 18.73
CA VAL A 120 -2.39 -14.49 20.12
C VAL A 120 -2.00 -13.01 20.16
N PHE A 121 -2.52 -12.29 21.15
CA PHE A 121 -2.17 -10.90 21.41
C PHE A 121 -1.23 -10.79 22.61
N PRO A 122 0.09 -10.81 22.41
CA PRO A 122 1.04 -10.64 23.51
C PRO A 122 0.88 -9.28 24.19
N LEU A 123 1.17 -9.21 25.48
CA LEU A 123 1.27 -7.93 26.17
C LEU A 123 2.28 -7.02 25.42
N HIS A 124 1.90 -5.76 25.20
CA HIS A 124 2.67 -4.76 24.45
C HIS A 124 2.76 -4.96 22.93
N ALA A 125 2.04 -5.92 22.32
CA ALA A 125 1.99 -6.09 20.86
C ALA A 125 1.14 -5.04 20.14
N MET A 126 0.25 -4.33 20.85
CA MET A 126 -0.69 -3.38 20.25
C MET A 126 -0.03 -2.30 19.39
N PRO A 127 1.07 -1.64 19.79
CA PRO A 127 1.73 -0.64 18.95
C PRO A 127 2.24 -1.23 17.63
N VAL A 128 2.80 -2.45 17.67
CA VAL A 128 3.31 -3.15 16.47
C VAL A 128 2.15 -3.54 15.56
N ILE A 129 1.07 -4.10 16.11
CA ILE A 129 -0.14 -4.47 15.35
C ILE A 129 -0.73 -3.23 14.66
N MET A 130 -0.85 -2.12 15.38
CA MET A 130 -1.38 -0.87 14.82
C MET A 130 -0.45 -0.29 13.75
N SER A 131 0.86 -0.38 13.92
CA SER A 131 1.84 0.04 12.90
C SER A 131 1.71 -0.78 11.63
N VAL A 132 1.62 -2.12 11.74
CA VAL A 132 1.47 -3.01 10.58
C VAL A 132 0.13 -2.77 9.89
N LEU A 133 -0.97 -2.65 10.65
CA LEU A 133 -2.27 -2.31 10.09
C LEU A 133 -2.26 -0.97 9.37
N GLY A 134 -1.65 0.06 9.96
CA GLY A 134 -1.53 1.39 9.34
C GLY A 134 -0.71 1.38 8.07
N ALA A 135 0.34 0.56 8.00
CA ALA A 135 1.16 0.41 6.80
C ALA A 135 0.44 -0.35 5.67
N VAL A 136 -0.42 -1.32 5.99
CA VAL A 136 -1.15 -2.13 5.01
C VAL A 136 -2.45 -1.46 4.57
N VAL A 137 -3.21 -0.90 5.52
CA VAL A 137 -4.48 -0.22 5.25
C VAL A 137 -4.23 1.27 5.04
N MET A 138 -3.99 1.66 3.81
CA MET A 138 -3.74 3.05 3.42
C MET A 138 -5.04 3.72 2.95
N PRO A 139 -5.74 4.51 3.78
CA PRO A 139 -7.02 5.11 3.40
C PRO A 139 -6.92 5.99 2.16
N HIS A 140 -5.84 6.76 2.00
CA HIS A 140 -5.61 7.60 0.83
C HIS A 140 -5.50 6.79 -0.47
N ASN A 141 -4.99 5.56 -0.44
CA ASN A 141 -4.94 4.70 -1.62
C ASN A 141 -6.32 4.26 -2.10
N LEU A 142 -7.33 4.17 -1.22
CA LEU A 142 -8.70 3.91 -1.63
C LEU A 142 -9.27 5.08 -2.44
N PHE A 143 -8.97 6.31 -2.04
CA PHE A 143 -9.35 7.52 -2.79
C PHE A 143 -8.66 7.55 -4.14
N LEU A 144 -7.34 7.35 -4.19
CA LEU A 144 -6.56 7.30 -5.42
C LEU A 144 -7.06 6.20 -6.37
N HIS A 145 -7.30 5.00 -5.87
CA HIS A 145 -7.82 3.88 -6.67
C HIS A 145 -9.18 4.21 -7.28
N SER A 146 -10.09 4.83 -6.53
CA SER A 146 -11.40 5.22 -7.05
C SER A 146 -11.31 6.29 -8.14
N GLU A 147 -10.36 7.23 -8.03
CA GLU A 147 -10.10 8.27 -9.02
C GLU A 147 -9.50 7.69 -10.31
N ILE A 148 -8.55 6.77 -10.19
CA ILE A 148 -7.97 6.05 -11.33
C ILE A 148 -9.05 5.27 -12.08
N ILE A 149 -9.96 4.61 -11.38
CA ILE A 149 -11.09 3.91 -11.98
C ILE A 149 -12.01 4.89 -12.73
N GLN A 150 -12.35 6.02 -12.11
CA GLN A 150 -13.17 7.06 -12.74
C GLN A 150 -12.49 7.62 -14.00
N SER A 151 -11.17 7.84 -13.98
CA SER A 151 -10.43 8.39 -15.13
C SER A 151 -10.47 7.50 -16.38
N ARG A 152 -10.77 6.22 -16.23
CA ARG A 152 -10.93 5.26 -17.34
C ARG A 152 -12.21 5.49 -18.16
N LYS A 153 -13.11 6.39 -17.75
CA LYS A 153 -14.35 6.79 -18.45
C LYS A 153 -15.18 5.59 -18.90
N TRP A 154 -15.54 4.75 -17.94
CA TRP A 154 -16.32 3.55 -18.19
C TRP A 154 -17.68 3.85 -18.84
N ASN A 155 -18.18 2.93 -19.69
CA ASN A 155 -19.50 3.05 -20.27
C ASN A 155 -20.57 2.77 -19.19
N LEU A 156 -21.29 3.82 -18.80
CA LEU A 156 -22.35 3.76 -17.78
C LEU A 156 -23.73 3.53 -18.36
N LYS A 157 -23.86 3.38 -19.69
CA LYS A 157 -25.16 3.32 -20.37
C LYS A 157 -25.67 1.90 -20.57
N GLU A 158 -24.77 0.91 -20.66
CA GLU A 158 -25.14 -0.45 -20.98
C GLU A 158 -24.89 -1.37 -19.77
N GLU A 159 -25.95 -1.92 -19.21
CA GLU A 159 -25.89 -2.80 -18.02
C GLU A 159 -25.00 -4.02 -18.23
N ALA A 160 -25.04 -4.63 -19.42
CA ALA A 160 -24.21 -5.78 -19.76
C ALA A 160 -22.70 -5.45 -19.73
N VAL A 161 -22.34 -4.24 -20.15
CA VAL A 161 -20.96 -3.76 -20.13
C VAL A 161 -20.51 -3.50 -18.69
N ILE A 162 -21.36 -2.87 -17.87
CA ILE A 162 -21.10 -2.62 -16.45
C ILE A 162 -20.85 -3.94 -15.72
N GLN A 163 -21.71 -4.93 -15.89
CA GLN A 163 -21.55 -6.26 -15.25
C GLN A 163 -20.26 -6.97 -15.69
N ARG A 164 -19.87 -6.84 -16.94
CA ARG A 164 -18.61 -7.39 -17.43
C ARG A 164 -17.41 -6.69 -16.79
N GLN A 165 -17.45 -5.37 -16.71
CA GLN A 165 -16.40 -4.55 -16.08
C GLN A 165 -16.23 -4.88 -14.60
N LEU A 166 -17.33 -5.02 -13.86
CA LEU A 166 -17.32 -5.42 -12.45
C LEU A 166 -16.66 -6.79 -12.25
N LYS A 167 -16.95 -7.76 -13.14
CA LYS A 167 -16.33 -9.09 -13.06
C LYS A 167 -14.83 -9.05 -13.34
N PHE A 168 -14.38 -8.23 -14.29
CA PHE A 168 -12.95 -8.07 -14.56
C PHE A 168 -12.24 -7.38 -13.40
N GLU A 169 -12.78 -6.30 -12.89
CA GLU A 169 -12.23 -5.56 -11.75
C GLU A 169 -12.15 -6.45 -10.50
N PHE A 170 -13.18 -7.25 -10.23
CA PHE A 170 -13.16 -8.19 -9.11
C PHE A 170 -12.01 -9.21 -9.25
N LYS A 171 -11.82 -9.80 -10.45
CA LYS A 171 -10.74 -10.76 -10.68
C LYS A 171 -9.36 -10.12 -10.58
N ASP A 172 -9.19 -8.92 -11.13
CA ASP A 172 -7.94 -8.17 -11.07
C ASP A 172 -7.58 -7.81 -9.64
N THR A 173 -8.53 -7.27 -8.90
CA THR A 173 -8.37 -6.95 -7.47
C THR A 173 -8.08 -8.19 -6.63
N LEU A 174 -8.80 -9.29 -6.85
CA LEU A 174 -8.59 -10.54 -6.11
C LEU A 174 -7.18 -11.10 -6.35
N PHE A 175 -6.73 -11.14 -7.60
CA PHE A 175 -5.40 -11.63 -7.95
C PHE A 175 -4.29 -10.74 -7.34
N SER A 176 -4.42 -9.43 -7.45
CA SER A 176 -3.50 -8.46 -6.87
C SER A 176 -3.43 -8.57 -5.34
N MET A 177 -4.60 -8.76 -4.69
CA MET A 177 -4.67 -8.93 -3.23
C MET A 177 -4.04 -10.24 -2.76
N ILE A 178 -4.19 -11.34 -3.50
CA ILE A 178 -3.54 -12.62 -3.17
C ILE A 178 -2.01 -12.47 -3.24
N ILE A 179 -1.49 -11.81 -4.28
CA ILE A 179 -0.05 -11.56 -4.42
C ILE A 179 0.45 -10.67 -3.28
N GLY A 180 -0.24 -9.56 -3.00
CA GLY A 180 0.11 -8.66 -1.91
C GLY A 180 0.08 -9.35 -0.54
N TRP A 181 -0.93 -10.18 -0.28
CA TRP A 181 -1.01 -11.00 0.93
C TRP A 181 0.17 -11.97 1.04
N ALA A 182 0.54 -12.64 -0.05
CA ALA A 182 1.67 -13.58 -0.05
C ALA A 182 2.99 -12.86 0.27
N ILE A 183 3.25 -11.70 -0.36
CA ILE A 183 4.45 -10.91 -0.12
C ILE A 183 4.49 -10.41 1.34
N ASN A 184 3.40 -9.82 1.84
CA ASN A 184 3.35 -9.34 3.22
C ASN A 184 3.53 -10.46 4.25
N SER A 185 2.91 -11.63 4.00
CA SER A 185 3.08 -12.80 4.85
C SER A 185 4.53 -13.28 4.84
N ALA A 186 5.17 -13.28 3.68
CA ALA A 186 6.57 -13.62 3.51
C ALA A 186 7.49 -12.71 4.34
N MET A 187 7.26 -11.40 4.30
CA MET A 187 8.02 -10.41 5.08
C MET A 187 7.89 -10.66 6.59
N ILE A 188 6.69 -10.91 7.08
CA ILE A 188 6.44 -11.18 8.51
C ILE A 188 7.10 -12.49 8.94
N LEU A 189 6.99 -13.54 8.16
CA LEU A 189 7.59 -14.85 8.44
C LEU A 189 9.12 -14.76 8.47
N MET A 190 9.71 -14.04 7.52
CA MET A 190 11.15 -13.79 7.47
C MET A 190 11.63 -13.02 8.71
N ALA A 191 10.93 -11.95 9.07
CA ALA A 191 11.25 -11.17 10.25
C ALA A 191 11.15 -12.03 11.54
N ALA A 192 10.09 -12.83 11.66
CA ALA A 192 9.94 -13.76 12.78
C ALA A 192 11.06 -14.82 12.84
N GLY A 193 11.40 -15.43 11.70
CA GLY A 193 12.46 -16.43 11.63
C GLY A 193 13.86 -15.87 11.93
N THR A 194 14.10 -14.59 11.63
CA THR A 194 15.40 -13.95 11.83
C THR A 194 15.56 -13.36 13.22
N PHE A 195 14.52 -12.75 13.79
CA PHE A 195 14.63 -11.96 15.02
C PHE A 195 13.99 -12.63 16.24
N TYR A 196 13.02 -13.53 16.07
CA TYR A 196 12.33 -14.14 17.21
C TYR A 196 13.14 -15.23 17.92
N GLN A 197 14.11 -15.85 17.23
CA GLN A 197 14.98 -16.90 17.79
C GLN A 197 16.29 -16.38 18.39
N ARG A 198 16.48 -15.09 18.49
CA ARG A 198 17.60 -14.42 19.15
C ARG A 198 17.12 -13.71 20.39
#